data_39e0295941027dba9a8730698ab25a55
#
_entry.id   39e0295941027dba9a8730698ab25a55
#
_cell.length_a   1.000
_cell.length_b   1.000
_cell.length_c   1.000
_cell.angle_alpha   90.00
_cell.angle_beta   90.00
_cell.angle_gamma   90.00
#
_symmetry.space_group_name_H-M   'P 1'
#
loop_
_entity.id
_entity.type
_entity.pdbx_description
1 polymer ?
#
loop_
_entity_poly.entity_id
_entity_poly.type
_entity_poly.pdbx_seq_one_letter_code
_entity_poly.pdbx_strand_id
1 'polypeptide(L)'
;MHYLLIDTSYLQYRSFYAYPTLTNSKNKPLGAIYGFIKSIQTFQKNYRPDLIVFAKDLSGPTFRDEFYSEYKAGRLPTPPELKSQIEEIHNLLELTNATTLSKDGYEADDMIAAATFKLIYDPNESNLLPHKLEYNTNPEEIIKNNSTHLTENKVTIFTGDRDLYQLLAFPNVEMLISDRMGSTKLLDTDGFREKYELDPAQWLDYKALVGDSSDNIKGVPGIGPKTATTLLNNHGSLADIYKHLGIDFVEKLGQDIAYTNHKTAPNTTNPIQEKLATKLKENLSNVILSYRLSKLAFPKVDISGENWHLEKAVDKLNEWEFKSIIKELNLNSIPEDTNQTTIF
;
A
#
# COMPACT_ATOMS: atom_id res chain seq x y z
N MET A 1 20.12 3.14 -1.90
CA MET A 1 19.19 4.19 -2.38
C MET A 1 17.96 4.26 -1.48
N HIS A 2 17.29 5.43 -1.43
CA HIS A 2 16.04 5.62 -0.71
C HIS A 2 14.87 5.78 -1.69
N TYR A 3 13.90 4.89 -1.62
CA TYR A 3 12.71 4.88 -2.47
C TYR A 3 11.49 5.29 -1.66
N LEU A 4 10.63 6.13 -2.25
CA LEU A 4 9.33 6.49 -1.69
C LEU A 4 8.23 5.92 -2.58
N LEU A 5 7.50 4.93 -2.09
CA LEU A 5 6.36 4.34 -2.78
C LEU A 5 5.07 5.03 -2.31
N ILE A 6 4.29 5.51 -3.25
CA ILE A 6 3.05 6.27 -2.98
C ILE A 6 1.84 5.44 -3.41
N ASP A 7 0.95 5.17 -2.46
CA ASP A 7 -0.42 4.79 -2.76
C ASP A 7 -1.13 6.03 -3.32
N THR A 8 -1.26 6.06 -4.65
CA THR A 8 -1.76 7.21 -5.38
C THR A 8 -3.23 7.47 -5.06
N SER A 9 -4.04 6.42 -4.99
CA SER A 9 -5.46 6.52 -4.67
C SER A 9 -5.68 7.10 -3.28
N TYR A 10 -4.97 6.59 -2.28
CA TYR A 10 -5.04 7.13 -0.93
C TYR A 10 -4.63 8.61 -0.88
N LEU A 11 -3.54 8.99 -1.55
CA LEU A 11 -3.09 10.38 -1.57
C LEU A 11 -4.09 11.30 -2.26
N GLN A 12 -4.75 10.86 -3.34
CA GLN A 12 -5.81 11.61 -4.04
C GLN A 12 -6.99 11.88 -3.12
N TYR A 13 -7.53 10.85 -2.47
CA TYR A 13 -8.64 11.00 -1.53
C TYR A 13 -8.28 11.88 -0.34
N ARG A 14 -7.13 11.66 0.28
CA ARG A 14 -6.63 12.48 1.38
C ARG A 14 -6.51 13.94 0.99
N SER A 15 -5.97 14.23 -0.18
CA SER A 15 -5.80 15.58 -0.70
C SER A 15 -7.14 16.27 -0.97
N PHE A 16 -8.10 15.54 -1.54
CA PHE A 16 -9.44 16.04 -1.79
C PHE A 16 -10.15 16.50 -0.51
N TYR A 17 -10.11 15.69 0.53
CA TYR A 17 -10.74 16.05 1.80
C TYR A 17 -9.96 17.11 2.61
N ALA A 18 -8.65 17.27 2.36
CA ALA A 18 -7.85 18.31 2.99
C ALA A 18 -8.13 19.72 2.42
N TYR A 19 -8.52 19.80 1.14
CA TYR A 19 -8.75 21.09 0.45
C TYR A 19 -10.12 21.13 -0.27
N PRO A 20 -11.23 20.94 0.44
CA PRO A 20 -12.53 20.68 -0.19
C PRO A 20 -13.11 21.89 -0.96
N THR A 21 -12.64 23.09 -0.66
CA THR A 21 -13.18 24.35 -1.23
C THR A 21 -12.22 25.05 -2.20
N LEU A 22 -11.05 24.45 -2.46
CA LEU A 22 -10.06 25.09 -3.32
C LEU A 22 -10.47 25.01 -4.79
N THR A 23 -10.64 26.18 -5.42
CA THR A 23 -10.95 26.33 -6.83
C THR A 23 -10.07 27.38 -7.47
N ASN A 24 -9.98 27.39 -8.82
CA ASN A 24 -9.38 28.51 -9.56
C ASN A 24 -10.39 29.65 -9.79
N SER A 25 -9.98 30.72 -10.52
CA SER A 25 -10.82 31.87 -10.87
C SER A 25 -12.06 31.51 -11.68
N LYS A 26 -12.09 30.33 -12.33
CA LYS A 26 -13.21 29.78 -13.12
C LYS A 26 -14.08 28.82 -12.31
N ASN A 27 -13.93 28.76 -10.98
CA ASN A 27 -14.62 27.84 -10.09
C ASN A 27 -14.37 26.35 -10.38
N LYS A 28 -13.27 25.97 -11.07
CA LYS A 28 -12.87 24.57 -11.27
C LYS A 28 -12.31 24.02 -9.96
N PRO A 29 -12.84 22.89 -9.41
CA PRO A 29 -12.29 22.27 -8.21
C PRO A 29 -10.87 21.77 -8.46
N LEU A 30 -9.92 22.12 -7.58
CA LEU A 30 -8.50 21.80 -7.71
C LEU A 30 -7.87 21.30 -6.41
N GLY A 31 -8.67 21.09 -5.37
CA GLY A 31 -8.16 20.75 -4.03
C GLY A 31 -7.35 19.47 -3.98
N ALA A 32 -7.82 18.41 -4.68
CA ALA A 32 -7.09 17.14 -4.75
C ALA A 32 -5.74 17.30 -5.46
N ILE A 33 -5.72 18.03 -6.58
CA ILE A 33 -4.49 18.26 -7.36
C ILE A 33 -3.48 19.07 -6.53
N TYR A 34 -3.94 20.15 -5.93
CA TYR A 34 -3.10 21.01 -5.08
C TYR A 34 -2.51 20.23 -3.91
N GLY A 35 -3.35 19.52 -3.16
CA GLY A 35 -2.94 18.74 -2.00
C GLY A 35 -2.00 17.60 -2.36
N PHE A 36 -2.22 16.96 -3.52
CA PHE A 36 -1.34 15.94 -4.07
C PHE A 36 0.08 16.50 -4.29
N ILE A 37 0.19 17.60 -5.05
CA ILE A 37 1.47 18.25 -5.35
C ILE A 37 2.18 18.68 -4.04
N LYS A 38 1.46 19.36 -3.14
CA LYS A 38 2.03 19.85 -1.87
C LYS A 38 2.51 18.71 -0.98
N SER A 39 1.81 17.56 -0.98
CA SER A 39 2.24 16.39 -0.23
C SER A 39 3.55 15.84 -0.78
N ILE A 40 3.67 15.68 -2.10
CA ILE A 40 4.90 15.19 -2.73
C ILE A 40 6.08 16.14 -2.48
N GLN A 41 5.89 17.46 -2.63
CA GLN A 41 6.92 18.44 -2.29
C GLN A 41 7.36 18.33 -0.82
N THR A 42 6.41 18.12 0.09
CA THR A 42 6.70 17.92 1.52
C THR A 42 7.50 16.65 1.75
N PHE A 43 7.14 15.55 1.09
CA PHE A 43 7.87 14.29 1.21
C PHE A 43 9.28 14.40 0.64
N GLN A 44 9.44 15.02 -0.53
CA GLN A 44 10.76 15.28 -1.12
C GLN A 44 11.66 16.09 -0.17
N LYS A 45 11.11 17.14 0.42
CA LYS A 45 11.85 18.00 1.36
C LYS A 45 12.28 17.27 2.63
N ASN A 46 11.35 16.49 3.22
CA ASN A 46 11.54 15.90 4.54
C ASN A 46 12.32 14.57 4.48
N TYR A 47 12.09 13.76 3.46
CA TYR A 47 12.63 12.39 3.36
C TYR A 47 13.71 12.25 2.30
N ARG A 48 13.82 13.19 1.34
CA ARG A 48 14.83 13.22 0.26
C ARG A 48 15.01 11.87 -0.43
N PRO A 49 13.93 11.28 -0.95
CA PRO A 49 14.05 10.02 -1.68
C PRO A 49 14.84 10.20 -2.98
N ASP A 50 15.63 9.19 -3.34
CA ASP A 50 16.32 9.12 -4.62
C ASP A 50 15.34 8.91 -5.78
N LEU A 51 14.25 8.15 -5.54
CA LEU A 51 13.17 7.91 -6.50
C LEU A 51 11.81 7.87 -5.80
N ILE A 52 10.81 8.51 -6.42
CA ILE A 52 9.40 8.40 -6.03
C ILE A 52 8.67 7.54 -7.06
N VAL A 53 7.94 6.54 -6.58
CA VAL A 53 7.17 5.60 -7.39
C VAL A 53 5.70 5.70 -7.01
N PHE A 54 4.83 5.84 -7.99
CA PHE A 54 3.39 6.00 -7.80
C PHE A 54 2.65 4.72 -8.20
N ALA A 55 2.06 4.02 -7.24
CA ALA A 55 1.20 2.88 -7.52
C ALA A 55 -0.25 3.35 -7.75
N LYS A 56 -0.85 2.93 -8.86
CA LYS A 56 -2.21 3.32 -9.28
C LYS A 56 -3.11 2.09 -9.38
N ASP A 57 -4.35 2.23 -8.91
CA ASP A 57 -5.42 1.30 -9.26
C ASP A 57 -5.87 1.54 -10.69
N LEU A 58 -6.17 0.47 -11.41
CA LEU A 58 -6.85 0.51 -12.70
C LEU A 58 -8.34 0.27 -12.52
N SER A 59 -9.12 0.73 -13.49
CA SER A 59 -10.55 0.43 -13.54
C SER A 59 -10.75 -1.01 -14.02
N GLY A 60 -11.54 -1.78 -13.29
CA GLY A 60 -11.87 -3.15 -13.66
C GLY A 60 -11.83 -4.10 -12.47
N PRO A 61 -12.27 -5.34 -12.64
CA PRO A 61 -12.21 -6.34 -11.60
C PRO A 61 -10.77 -6.77 -11.32
N THR A 62 -10.50 -7.12 -10.08
CA THR A 62 -9.24 -7.71 -9.63
C THR A 62 -9.42 -9.20 -9.38
N PHE A 63 -8.33 -9.94 -9.19
CA PHE A 63 -8.41 -11.35 -8.83
C PHE A 63 -9.17 -11.58 -7.51
N ARG A 64 -9.26 -10.55 -6.63
CA ARG A 64 -10.04 -10.63 -5.39
C ARG A 64 -11.54 -10.68 -5.64
N ASP A 65 -12.02 -10.02 -6.69
CA ASP A 65 -13.42 -10.06 -7.11
C ASP A 65 -13.84 -11.46 -7.60
N GLU A 66 -12.89 -12.23 -8.15
CA GLU A 66 -13.12 -13.63 -8.55
C GLU A 66 -13.34 -14.55 -7.33
N PHE A 67 -12.66 -14.27 -6.20
CA PHE A 67 -12.83 -15.05 -4.97
C PHE A 67 -14.08 -14.64 -4.18
N TYR A 68 -14.46 -13.36 -4.24
CA TYR A 68 -15.54 -12.81 -3.44
C TYR A 68 -16.22 -11.63 -4.13
N SER A 69 -17.38 -11.88 -4.73
CA SER A 69 -18.13 -10.86 -5.49
C SER A 69 -18.63 -9.68 -4.64
N GLU A 70 -18.67 -9.83 -3.31
CA GLU A 70 -19.04 -8.76 -2.38
C GLU A 70 -17.81 -7.98 -1.85
N TYR A 71 -16.61 -8.27 -2.36
CA TYR A 71 -15.40 -7.55 -2.00
C TYR A 71 -15.56 -6.05 -2.31
N LYS A 72 -15.30 -5.20 -1.32
CA LYS A 72 -15.45 -3.73 -1.43
C LYS A 72 -16.87 -3.24 -1.84
N ALA A 73 -17.89 -4.09 -1.85
CA ALA A 73 -19.26 -3.73 -2.27
C ALA A 73 -19.89 -2.61 -1.42
N GLY A 74 -19.42 -2.39 -0.20
CA GLY A 74 -19.87 -1.31 0.68
C GLY A 74 -19.21 0.04 0.44
N ARG A 75 -18.22 0.15 -0.47
CA ARG A 75 -17.54 1.40 -0.74
C ARG A 75 -18.44 2.38 -1.47
N LEU A 76 -18.48 3.63 -1.00
CA LEU A 76 -19.21 4.70 -1.68
C LEU A 76 -18.55 5.02 -3.03
N PRO A 77 -19.33 5.41 -4.04
CA PRO A 77 -18.77 5.83 -5.32
C PRO A 77 -17.89 7.07 -5.15
N THR A 78 -16.86 7.16 -5.97
CA THR A 78 -15.97 8.34 -6.02
C THR A 78 -16.78 9.60 -6.31
N PRO A 79 -16.64 10.67 -5.48
CA PRO A 79 -17.32 11.93 -5.73
C PRO A 79 -17.02 12.46 -7.16
N PRO A 80 -18.02 12.98 -7.89
CA PRO A 80 -17.82 13.48 -9.25
C PRO A 80 -16.70 14.53 -9.37
N GLU A 81 -16.60 15.43 -8.38
CA GLU A 81 -15.59 16.48 -8.31
C GLU A 81 -14.17 15.90 -8.10
N LEU A 82 -14.05 14.77 -7.41
CA LEU A 82 -12.78 14.07 -7.26
C LEU A 82 -12.42 13.31 -8.54
N LYS A 83 -13.40 12.70 -9.21
CA LYS A 83 -13.17 11.91 -10.42
C LYS A 83 -12.45 12.70 -11.51
N SER A 84 -12.88 13.94 -11.78
CA SER A 84 -12.21 14.81 -12.75
C SER A 84 -10.79 15.21 -12.34
N GLN A 85 -10.53 15.35 -11.04
CA GLN A 85 -9.20 15.66 -10.52
C GLN A 85 -8.26 14.45 -10.54
N ILE A 86 -8.79 13.23 -10.38
CA ILE A 86 -8.01 11.99 -10.53
C ILE A 86 -7.42 11.91 -11.95
N GLU A 87 -8.23 12.16 -12.97
CA GLU A 87 -7.77 12.17 -14.36
C GLU A 87 -6.65 13.21 -14.60
N GLU A 88 -6.82 14.43 -14.05
CA GLU A 88 -5.78 15.47 -14.12
C GLU A 88 -4.49 15.09 -13.35
N ILE A 89 -4.60 14.39 -12.22
CA ILE A 89 -3.41 13.90 -11.49
C ILE A 89 -2.71 12.81 -12.30
N HIS A 90 -3.43 11.90 -12.95
CA HIS A 90 -2.81 10.89 -13.81
C HIS A 90 -2.08 11.54 -14.99
N ASN A 91 -2.71 12.52 -15.65
CA ASN A 91 -2.08 13.31 -16.72
C ASN A 91 -0.83 14.05 -16.20
N LEU A 92 -0.87 14.59 -14.98
CA LEU A 92 0.28 15.24 -14.36
C LEU A 92 1.44 14.27 -14.15
N LEU A 93 1.17 13.06 -13.69
CA LEU A 93 2.20 12.02 -13.52
C LEU A 93 2.88 11.67 -14.85
N GLU A 94 2.11 11.59 -15.94
CA GLU A 94 2.62 11.35 -17.29
C GLU A 94 3.47 12.52 -17.79
N LEU A 95 2.97 13.76 -17.67
CA LEU A 95 3.69 14.98 -18.08
C LEU A 95 5.03 15.14 -17.35
N THR A 96 5.09 14.71 -16.10
CA THR A 96 6.28 14.82 -15.26
C THR A 96 7.24 13.65 -15.41
N ASN A 97 6.94 12.69 -16.29
CA ASN A 97 7.66 11.42 -16.46
C ASN A 97 7.84 10.62 -15.15
N ALA A 98 6.89 10.76 -14.24
CA ALA A 98 6.94 10.06 -12.96
C ALA A 98 6.89 8.55 -13.15
N THR A 99 7.71 7.82 -12.41
CA THR A 99 7.65 6.35 -12.37
C THR A 99 6.31 5.91 -11.78
N THR A 100 5.48 5.27 -12.60
CA THR A 100 4.14 4.79 -12.19
C THR A 100 4.04 3.28 -12.36
N LEU A 101 3.35 2.62 -11.43
CA LEU A 101 3.07 1.18 -11.45
C LEU A 101 1.58 0.94 -11.45
N SER A 102 1.13 0.10 -12.37
CA SER A 102 -0.23 -0.43 -12.42
C SER A 102 -0.25 -1.70 -13.27
N LYS A 103 -1.16 -2.62 -12.98
CA LYS A 103 -1.33 -3.85 -13.76
C LYS A 103 -2.80 -4.28 -13.70
N ASP A 104 -3.35 -4.70 -14.85
CA ASP A 104 -4.73 -5.23 -14.91
C ASP A 104 -4.89 -6.43 -13.99
N GLY A 105 -6.01 -6.48 -13.27
CA GLY A 105 -6.32 -7.55 -12.32
C GLY A 105 -5.67 -7.43 -10.95
N TYR A 106 -4.85 -6.39 -10.71
CA TYR A 106 -4.18 -6.12 -9.43
C TYR A 106 -4.52 -4.73 -8.90
N GLU A 107 -4.38 -4.56 -7.59
CA GLU A 107 -4.58 -3.30 -6.89
C GLU A 107 -3.23 -2.56 -6.69
N ALA A 108 -3.30 -1.26 -6.36
CA ALA A 108 -2.12 -0.46 -6.05
C ALA A 108 -1.28 -1.08 -4.92
N ASP A 109 -1.93 -1.73 -3.95
CA ASP A 109 -1.25 -2.40 -2.83
C ASP A 109 -0.37 -3.56 -3.30
N ASP A 110 -0.83 -4.32 -4.30
CA ASP A 110 -0.04 -5.40 -4.90
C ASP A 110 1.16 -4.84 -5.68
N MET A 111 0.99 -3.67 -6.33
CA MET A 111 2.11 -2.97 -7.00
C MET A 111 3.15 -2.49 -5.99
N ILE A 112 2.71 -1.93 -4.86
CA ILE A 112 3.59 -1.50 -3.77
C ILE A 112 4.33 -2.70 -3.18
N ALA A 113 3.64 -3.80 -2.95
CA ALA A 113 4.24 -5.03 -2.44
C ALA A 113 5.31 -5.57 -3.39
N ALA A 114 5.00 -5.66 -4.67
CA ALA A 114 5.93 -6.12 -5.70
C ALA A 114 7.14 -5.19 -5.85
N ALA A 115 6.93 -3.87 -5.80
CA ALA A 115 8.00 -2.88 -5.84
C ALA A 115 8.90 -3.00 -4.61
N THR A 116 8.33 -3.08 -3.41
CA THR A 116 9.07 -3.27 -2.16
C THR A 116 9.96 -4.50 -2.24
N PHE A 117 9.38 -5.63 -2.66
CA PHE A 117 10.12 -6.87 -2.80
C PHE A 117 11.29 -6.72 -3.78
N LYS A 118 11.04 -6.18 -4.99
CA LYS A 118 12.07 -5.97 -6.02
C LYS A 118 13.20 -5.03 -5.57
N LEU A 119 12.89 -4.02 -4.75
CA LEU A 119 13.86 -3.04 -4.27
C LEU A 119 14.72 -3.57 -3.11
N ILE A 120 14.19 -4.46 -2.30
CA ILE A 120 14.91 -5.06 -1.16
C ILE A 120 15.79 -6.23 -1.63
N TYR A 121 15.43 -6.90 -2.72
CA TYR A 121 16.20 -8.01 -3.29
C TYR A 121 16.94 -7.61 -4.55
N ASP A 122 18.19 -8.07 -4.71
CA ASP A 122 18.98 -7.83 -5.92
C ASP A 122 18.36 -8.55 -7.13
N PRO A 123 17.88 -7.81 -8.15
CA PRO A 123 17.26 -8.40 -9.33
C PRO A 123 18.26 -9.13 -10.25
N ASN A 124 19.57 -8.90 -10.11
CA ASN A 124 20.59 -9.52 -10.97
C ASN A 124 20.84 -10.99 -10.63
N GLU A 125 20.41 -11.46 -9.48
CA GLU A 125 20.40 -12.89 -9.13
C GLU A 125 19.04 -13.56 -9.39
N SER A 126 18.28 -13.02 -10.33
CA SER A 126 16.90 -13.34 -10.68
C SER A 126 16.61 -14.80 -11.09
N ASN A 127 17.59 -15.70 -11.08
CA ASN A 127 17.33 -17.15 -11.16
C ASN A 127 16.55 -17.68 -9.95
N LEU A 128 16.42 -16.88 -8.89
CA LEU A 128 15.69 -17.22 -7.66
C LEU A 128 14.23 -16.76 -7.67
N LEU A 129 13.84 -15.88 -8.59
CA LEU A 129 12.45 -15.50 -8.75
C LEU A 129 11.77 -16.49 -9.66
N PRO A 130 10.94 -17.43 -9.17
CA PRO A 130 10.16 -18.30 -10.02
C PRO A 130 9.32 -17.44 -10.95
N HIS A 131 9.19 -17.84 -12.21
CA HIS A 131 8.34 -17.17 -13.23
C HIS A 131 6.85 -17.10 -12.84
N LYS A 132 6.49 -17.52 -11.62
CA LYS A 132 5.14 -17.55 -11.03
C LYS A 132 5.07 -16.84 -9.68
N LEU A 133 5.66 -15.66 -9.55
CA LEU A 133 5.63 -14.86 -8.31
C LEU A 133 4.24 -14.25 -8.00
N GLU A 134 3.22 -14.47 -8.81
CA GLU A 134 2.03 -13.65 -8.80
C GLU A 134 1.23 -13.73 -7.49
N TYR A 135 0.79 -14.88 -7.05
CA TYR A 135 -0.03 -15.01 -5.83
C TYR A 135 0.51 -16.05 -4.84
N ASN A 136 1.31 -16.99 -5.35
CA ASN A 136 1.86 -18.12 -4.59
C ASN A 136 3.23 -17.83 -3.93
N THR A 137 3.67 -16.57 -3.94
CA THR A 137 4.97 -16.24 -3.34
C THR A 137 4.86 -16.14 -1.83
N ASN A 138 5.77 -16.80 -1.14
CA ASN A 138 6.06 -16.55 0.25
C ASN A 138 7.33 -15.66 0.32
N PRO A 139 7.18 -14.32 0.43
CA PRO A 139 8.34 -13.43 0.43
C PRO A 139 9.30 -13.73 1.57
N GLU A 140 8.81 -14.17 2.71
CA GLU A 140 9.65 -14.40 3.89
C GLU A 140 10.46 -15.69 3.80
N GLU A 141 9.93 -16.70 3.14
CA GLU A 141 10.71 -17.90 2.84
C GLU A 141 11.87 -17.55 1.90
N ILE A 142 11.63 -16.64 0.95
CA ILE A 142 12.68 -16.11 0.09
C ILE A 142 13.70 -15.31 0.92
N ILE A 143 13.25 -14.43 1.83
CA ILE A 143 14.12 -13.67 2.73
C ILE A 143 14.99 -14.62 3.58
N LYS A 144 14.36 -15.60 4.21
CA LYS A 144 15.04 -16.55 5.08
C LYS A 144 16.08 -17.41 4.34
N ASN A 145 15.76 -17.82 3.12
CA ASN A 145 16.62 -18.67 2.32
C ASN A 145 17.69 -17.90 1.54
N ASN A 146 17.55 -16.58 1.36
CA ASN A 146 18.39 -15.75 0.51
C ASN A 146 18.86 -14.44 1.20
N SER A 147 19.12 -14.49 2.49
CA SER A 147 19.58 -13.33 3.27
C SER A 147 20.88 -12.68 2.77
N THR A 148 21.65 -13.37 1.92
CA THR A 148 22.89 -12.87 1.28
C THR A 148 22.63 -11.94 0.09
N HIS A 149 21.38 -11.86 -0.40
CA HIS A 149 21.02 -11.09 -1.60
C HIS A 149 20.18 -9.84 -1.27
N LEU A 150 20.18 -9.43 -0.02
CA LEU A 150 19.51 -8.20 0.41
C LEU A 150 20.30 -6.98 -0.06
N THR A 151 19.59 -6.00 -0.62
CA THR A 151 20.16 -4.70 -0.94
C THR A 151 20.25 -3.83 0.33
N GLU A 152 21.05 -2.77 0.27
CA GLU A 152 21.07 -1.70 1.29
C GLU A 152 20.00 -0.64 1.03
N ASN A 153 19.06 -0.90 0.12
CA ASN A 153 18.01 0.05 -0.19
C ASN A 153 17.07 0.25 1.00
N LYS A 154 16.62 1.49 1.15
CA LYS A 154 15.57 1.88 2.09
C LYS A 154 14.27 2.12 1.30
N VAL A 155 13.16 1.58 1.78
CA VAL A 155 11.83 1.77 1.20
C VAL A 155 10.92 2.43 2.22
N THR A 156 10.41 3.61 1.88
CA THR A 156 9.37 4.30 2.66
C THR A 156 8.06 4.23 1.87
N ILE A 157 6.98 3.77 2.48
CA ILE A 157 5.66 3.59 1.84
C ILE A 157 4.69 4.59 2.41
N PHE A 158 4.07 5.43 1.58
CA PHE A 158 2.99 6.31 1.98
C PHE A 158 1.64 5.69 1.61
N THR A 159 0.87 5.30 2.62
CA THR A 159 -0.46 4.70 2.45
C THR A 159 -1.34 4.91 3.68
N GLY A 160 -2.64 4.78 3.52
CA GLY A 160 -3.61 4.62 4.61
C GLY A 160 -4.09 3.19 4.79
N ASP A 161 -3.73 2.30 3.85
CA ASP A 161 -4.15 0.91 3.91
C ASP A 161 -3.30 0.11 4.90
N ARG A 162 -3.98 -0.56 5.81
CA ARG A 162 -3.32 -1.37 6.84
C ARG A 162 -2.89 -2.73 6.34
N ASP A 163 -3.38 -3.19 5.20
CA ASP A 163 -2.94 -4.46 4.64
C ASP A 163 -1.47 -4.41 4.28
N LEU A 164 -0.97 -3.24 3.89
CA LEU A 164 0.45 -3.00 3.62
C LEU A 164 1.37 -3.12 4.84
N TYR A 165 0.84 -3.17 6.08
CA TYR A 165 1.66 -3.43 7.27
C TYR A 165 2.38 -4.79 7.24
N GLN A 166 1.92 -5.72 6.41
CA GLN A 166 2.63 -6.96 6.10
C GLN A 166 4.07 -6.69 5.62
N LEU A 167 4.27 -5.58 4.89
CA LEU A 167 5.57 -5.23 4.31
C LEU A 167 6.59 -4.73 5.35
N LEU A 168 6.17 -4.38 6.57
CA LEU A 168 7.08 -4.07 7.66
C LEU A 168 7.88 -5.30 8.17
N ALA A 169 7.53 -6.50 7.72
CA ALA A 169 8.32 -7.70 7.93
C ALA A 169 9.63 -7.71 7.11
N PHE A 170 9.70 -6.90 6.04
CA PHE A 170 10.92 -6.75 5.23
C PHE A 170 11.93 -5.83 5.91
N PRO A 171 13.24 -6.11 5.80
CA PRO A 171 14.27 -5.21 6.31
C PRO A 171 14.25 -3.86 5.57
N ASN A 172 14.62 -2.79 6.27
CA ASN A 172 14.73 -1.43 5.72
C ASN A 172 13.42 -0.87 5.12
N VAL A 173 12.27 -1.41 5.51
CA VAL A 173 10.95 -0.91 5.13
C VAL A 173 10.33 -0.15 6.29
N GLU A 174 9.80 1.03 5.99
CA GLU A 174 9.04 1.86 6.92
C GLU A 174 7.82 2.46 6.23
N MET A 175 6.83 2.89 7.00
CA MET A 175 5.60 3.50 6.46
C MET A 175 5.42 4.91 6.95
N LEU A 176 4.91 5.77 6.07
CA LEU A 176 4.37 7.08 6.41
C LEU A 176 2.87 6.95 6.59
N ILE A 177 2.43 6.92 7.83
CA ILE A 177 1.01 6.83 8.20
C ILE A 177 0.48 8.20 8.60
N SER A 178 -0.75 8.51 8.20
CA SER A 178 -1.42 9.74 8.63
C SER A 178 -2.09 9.55 9.99
N ASP A 179 -1.91 10.53 10.87
CA ASP A 179 -2.70 10.60 12.09
C ASP A 179 -4.08 11.26 11.83
N ARG A 180 -4.91 11.32 12.89
CA ARG A 180 -6.27 11.90 12.78
C ARG A 180 -6.28 13.41 12.49
N MET A 181 -5.17 14.10 12.72
CA MET A 181 -5.02 15.53 12.45
C MET A 181 -4.36 15.80 11.08
N GLY A 182 -4.09 14.74 10.29
CA GLY A 182 -3.50 14.86 8.97
C GLY A 182 -1.99 15.01 8.95
N SER A 183 -1.30 14.98 10.10
CA SER A 183 0.15 14.88 10.13
C SER A 183 0.62 13.47 9.81
N THR A 184 1.83 13.35 9.23
CA THR A 184 2.43 12.06 8.92
C THR A 184 3.46 11.67 9.96
N LYS A 185 3.46 10.37 10.31
CA LYS A 185 4.44 9.77 11.22
C LYS A 185 5.06 8.55 10.56
N LEU A 186 6.33 8.33 10.83
CA LEU A 186 7.00 7.09 10.48
C LEU A 186 6.53 5.95 11.41
N LEU A 187 6.28 4.81 10.82
CA LEU A 187 6.03 3.54 11.49
C LEU A 187 6.99 2.52 10.90
N ASP A 188 7.94 2.10 11.68
CA ASP A 188 8.84 1.00 11.39
C ASP A 188 8.40 -0.28 12.11
N THR A 189 9.17 -1.34 11.96
CA THR A 189 8.90 -2.65 12.57
C THR A 189 8.79 -2.56 14.09
N ASP A 190 9.64 -1.78 14.76
CA ASP A 190 9.65 -1.67 16.22
C ASP A 190 8.45 -0.85 16.71
N GLY A 191 8.14 0.27 16.06
CA GLY A 191 6.94 1.06 16.34
C GLY A 191 5.65 0.28 16.06
N PHE A 192 5.68 -0.64 15.07
CA PHE A 192 4.56 -1.55 14.84
C PHE A 192 4.38 -2.54 15.99
N ARG A 193 5.47 -3.18 16.44
CA ARG A 193 5.45 -4.11 17.58
C ARG A 193 4.98 -3.45 18.87
N GLU A 194 5.44 -2.24 19.15
CA GLU A 194 4.97 -1.46 20.30
C GLU A 194 3.47 -1.17 20.23
N LYS A 195 2.97 -0.79 19.06
CA LYS A 195 1.58 -0.37 18.87
C LYS A 195 0.58 -1.51 18.84
N TYR A 196 0.93 -2.63 18.20
CA TYR A 196 -0.01 -3.74 17.94
C TYR A 196 0.27 -4.97 18.78
N GLU A 197 1.39 -5.01 19.52
CA GLU A 197 1.84 -6.17 20.32
C GLU A 197 1.97 -7.44 19.46
N LEU A 198 2.28 -7.28 18.17
CA LEU A 198 2.44 -8.36 17.18
C LEU A 198 3.72 -8.13 16.38
N ASP A 199 4.23 -9.22 15.78
CA ASP A 199 5.21 -9.09 14.71
C ASP A 199 4.50 -8.71 13.40
N PRO A 200 5.04 -7.83 12.53
CA PRO A 200 4.45 -7.54 11.23
C PRO A 200 4.12 -8.77 10.40
N ALA A 201 4.92 -9.81 10.53
CA ALA A 201 4.73 -11.09 9.90
C ALA A 201 3.43 -11.82 10.33
N GLN A 202 2.88 -11.50 11.50
CA GLN A 202 1.61 -12.03 11.99
C GLN A 202 0.40 -11.19 11.53
N TRP A 203 0.64 -10.09 10.78
CA TRP A 203 -0.43 -9.15 10.45
C TRP A 203 -1.50 -9.75 9.55
N LEU A 204 -1.13 -10.56 8.59
CA LEU A 204 -2.07 -11.26 7.71
C LEU A 204 -2.94 -12.25 8.50
N ASP A 205 -2.35 -13.01 9.41
CA ASP A 205 -3.07 -13.91 10.30
C ASP A 205 -4.04 -13.16 11.22
N TYR A 206 -3.59 -12.00 11.74
CA TYR A 206 -4.45 -11.12 12.53
C TYR A 206 -5.65 -10.60 11.72
N LYS A 207 -5.43 -10.14 10.49
CA LYS A 207 -6.49 -9.68 9.58
C LYS A 207 -7.47 -10.81 9.27
N ALA A 208 -6.99 -12.02 9.05
CA ALA A 208 -7.84 -13.17 8.80
C ALA A 208 -8.76 -13.51 9.97
N LEU A 209 -8.32 -13.31 11.22
CA LEU A 209 -9.16 -13.51 12.41
C LEU A 209 -10.16 -12.38 12.64
N VAL A 210 -9.72 -11.12 12.49
CA VAL A 210 -10.53 -9.94 12.81
C VAL A 210 -11.45 -9.54 11.65
N GLY A 211 -11.01 -9.78 10.41
CA GLY A 211 -11.64 -9.29 9.20
C GLY A 211 -11.34 -7.82 8.93
N ASP A 212 -11.97 -7.28 7.88
CA ASP A 212 -11.94 -5.86 7.52
C ASP A 212 -13.30 -5.38 7.05
N SER A 213 -13.94 -4.55 7.87
CA SER A 213 -15.27 -4.01 7.55
C SER A 213 -15.24 -2.98 6.43
N SER A 214 -14.11 -2.31 6.17
CA SER A 214 -13.97 -1.34 5.09
C SER A 214 -14.02 -2.01 3.71
N ASP A 215 -13.56 -3.26 3.64
CA ASP A 215 -13.52 -4.07 2.43
C ASP A 215 -14.59 -5.18 2.40
N ASN A 216 -15.51 -5.13 3.36
CA ASN A 216 -16.57 -6.14 3.52
C ASN A 216 -16.01 -7.56 3.76
N ILE A 217 -14.84 -7.67 4.40
CA ILE A 217 -14.20 -8.94 4.75
C ILE A 217 -14.63 -9.34 6.16
N LYS A 218 -15.25 -10.51 6.27
CA LYS A 218 -15.75 -11.05 7.55
C LYS A 218 -14.67 -11.85 8.26
N GLY A 219 -14.33 -11.44 9.49
CA GLY A 219 -13.52 -12.25 10.40
C GLY A 219 -14.36 -13.27 11.18
N VAL A 220 -13.83 -13.76 12.28
CA VAL A 220 -14.52 -14.68 13.20
C VAL A 220 -15.44 -13.88 14.15
N PRO A 221 -16.76 -14.12 14.17
CA PRO A 221 -17.68 -13.38 15.02
C PRO A 221 -17.30 -13.46 16.52
N GLY A 222 -17.06 -12.29 17.12
CA GLY A 222 -16.66 -12.14 18.52
C GLY A 222 -15.19 -12.43 18.80
N ILE A 223 -14.35 -12.49 17.76
CA ILE A 223 -12.88 -12.35 17.86
C ILE A 223 -12.54 -10.94 17.37
N GLY A 224 -12.29 -10.06 18.32
CA GLY A 224 -11.81 -8.70 18.04
C GLY A 224 -10.29 -8.60 18.22
N PRO A 225 -9.75 -7.37 18.08
CA PRO A 225 -8.30 -7.10 18.13
C PRO A 225 -7.59 -7.77 19.31
N LYS A 226 -8.06 -7.57 20.52
CA LYS A 226 -7.42 -8.11 21.72
C LYS A 226 -7.36 -9.64 21.75
N THR A 227 -8.45 -10.31 21.33
CA THR A 227 -8.50 -11.77 21.31
C THR A 227 -7.59 -12.34 20.22
N ALA A 228 -7.58 -11.73 19.02
CA ALA A 228 -6.70 -12.13 17.93
C ALA A 228 -5.22 -11.96 18.30
N THR A 229 -4.83 -10.80 18.86
CA THR A 229 -3.47 -10.56 19.35
C THR A 229 -3.06 -11.59 20.40
N THR A 230 -3.93 -11.87 21.38
CA THR A 230 -3.64 -12.88 22.41
C THR A 230 -3.47 -14.28 21.82
N LEU A 231 -4.32 -14.68 20.87
CA LEU A 231 -4.19 -15.97 20.19
C LEU A 231 -2.85 -16.10 19.46
N LEU A 232 -2.50 -15.09 18.68
CA LEU A 232 -1.26 -15.09 17.88
C LEU A 232 -0.02 -15.02 18.75
N ASN A 233 -0.04 -14.28 19.85
CA ASN A 233 1.08 -14.26 20.80
C ASN A 233 1.26 -15.59 21.53
N ASN A 234 0.17 -16.29 21.82
CA ASN A 234 0.21 -17.58 22.51
C ASN A 234 0.58 -18.74 21.57
N HIS A 235 0.13 -18.71 20.33
CA HIS A 235 0.24 -19.85 19.41
C HIS A 235 1.12 -19.59 18.20
N GLY A 236 1.51 -18.34 17.93
CA GLY A 236 2.40 -17.95 16.85
C GLY A 236 1.68 -17.62 15.55
N SER A 237 0.93 -18.55 14.96
CA SER A 237 0.34 -18.41 13.65
C SER A 237 -1.05 -19.06 13.57
N LEU A 238 -1.80 -18.75 12.48
CA LEU A 238 -3.06 -19.46 12.18
C LEU A 238 -2.84 -20.97 12.00
N ALA A 239 -1.77 -21.36 11.33
CA ALA A 239 -1.46 -22.78 11.15
C ALA A 239 -1.28 -23.47 12.50
N ASP A 240 -0.58 -22.86 13.46
CA ASP A 240 -0.40 -23.42 14.78
C ASP A 240 -1.69 -23.41 15.60
N ILE A 241 -2.49 -22.34 15.52
CA ILE A 241 -3.81 -22.26 16.16
C ILE A 241 -4.70 -23.42 15.67
N TYR A 242 -4.84 -23.60 14.38
CA TYR A 242 -5.70 -24.65 13.81
C TYR A 242 -5.12 -26.05 13.98
N LYS A 243 -3.82 -26.23 13.96
CA LYS A 243 -3.14 -27.49 14.32
C LYS A 243 -3.49 -27.91 15.77
N HIS A 244 -3.51 -26.97 16.69
CA HIS A 244 -3.95 -27.20 18.08
C HIS A 244 -5.42 -27.67 18.18
N LEU A 245 -6.24 -27.25 17.20
CA LEU A 245 -7.65 -27.67 17.07
C LEU A 245 -7.85 -28.96 16.27
N GLY A 246 -6.77 -29.62 15.83
CA GLY A 246 -6.79 -30.83 15.02
C GLY A 246 -7.13 -30.60 13.54
N ILE A 247 -6.87 -29.40 13.02
CA ILE A 247 -7.14 -29.01 11.62
C ILE A 247 -5.83 -28.59 10.97
N ASP A 248 -5.55 -29.12 9.78
CA ASP A 248 -4.46 -28.64 8.92
C ASP A 248 -4.95 -27.41 8.14
N PHE A 249 -4.59 -26.22 8.62
CA PHE A 249 -5.01 -24.97 8.01
C PHE A 249 -4.38 -24.77 6.62
N VAL A 250 -3.14 -25.20 6.45
CA VAL A 250 -2.40 -25.05 5.18
C VAL A 250 -3.04 -25.93 4.10
N GLU A 251 -3.42 -27.15 4.44
CA GLU A 251 -4.17 -28.03 3.53
C GLU A 251 -5.52 -27.40 3.15
N LYS A 252 -6.23 -26.84 4.11
CA LYS A 252 -7.56 -26.22 3.89
C LYS A 252 -7.47 -24.91 3.12
N LEU A 253 -6.37 -24.17 3.23
CA LEU A 253 -6.14 -22.95 2.47
C LEU A 253 -6.04 -23.26 0.96
N GLY A 254 -5.49 -24.42 0.58
CA GLY A 254 -5.34 -24.88 -0.80
C GLY A 254 -3.94 -24.65 -1.33
N GLN A 255 -3.63 -25.29 -2.48
CA GLN A 255 -2.30 -25.24 -3.10
C GLN A 255 -2.07 -24.00 -4.00
N ASP A 256 -3.14 -23.27 -4.28
CA ASP A 256 -3.13 -22.05 -5.09
C ASP A 256 -2.65 -20.81 -4.31
N ILE A 257 -2.47 -20.93 -3.01
CA ILE A 257 -1.98 -19.87 -2.12
C ILE A 257 -0.88 -20.40 -1.22
N ALA A 258 0.27 -19.72 -1.22
CA ALA A 258 1.31 -19.98 -0.25
C ALA A 258 0.92 -19.42 1.13
N TYR A 259 0.92 -20.28 2.14
CA TYR A 259 0.81 -19.84 3.53
C TYR A 259 2.16 -19.30 4.01
N THR A 260 2.13 -18.10 4.53
CA THR A 260 3.31 -17.43 5.11
C THR A 260 3.37 -17.76 6.59
N ASN A 261 4.23 -18.67 7.01
CA ASN A 261 4.39 -19.02 8.43
C ASN A 261 5.63 -18.32 9.01
N HIS A 262 5.39 -17.35 9.88
CA HIS A 262 6.40 -16.39 10.30
C HIS A 262 7.00 -16.60 11.67
N LYS A 263 6.33 -17.33 12.53
CA LYS A 263 6.80 -17.50 13.91
C LYS A 263 6.39 -18.86 14.42
N THR A 264 7.38 -19.72 14.65
CA THR A 264 7.13 -20.88 15.51
C THR A 264 6.73 -20.37 16.90
N ALA A 265 5.56 -20.77 17.34
CA ALA A 265 5.11 -20.47 18.68
C ALA A 265 6.22 -20.81 19.70
N PRO A 266 6.42 -19.99 20.73
CA PRO A 266 7.01 -20.51 21.93
C PRO A 266 6.20 -21.76 22.29
N ASN A 267 6.84 -22.83 22.70
CA ASN A 267 6.23 -24.13 23.06
C ASN A 267 5.21 -23.95 24.22
N THR A 268 4.12 -23.21 23.94
CA THR A 268 3.07 -22.92 24.91
C THR A 268 1.98 -23.94 24.79
N THR A 269 1.85 -24.74 25.83
CA THR A 269 0.75 -25.70 26.03
C THR A 269 -0.54 -25.00 26.49
N ASN A 270 -0.70 -23.69 26.29
CA ASN A 270 -1.90 -22.97 26.71
C ASN A 270 -3.10 -23.45 25.91
N PRO A 271 -4.07 -24.13 26.54
CA PRO A 271 -5.23 -24.64 25.83
C PRO A 271 -6.10 -23.48 25.34
N ILE A 272 -6.58 -23.58 24.12
CA ILE A 272 -7.63 -22.66 23.60
C ILE A 272 -8.92 -22.99 24.33
N GLN A 273 -9.57 -21.99 24.94
CA GLN A 273 -10.86 -22.19 25.63
C GLN A 273 -11.88 -22.82 24.67
N GLU A 274 -12.66 -23.79 25.14
CA GLU A 274 -13.59 -24.57 24.33
C GLU A 274 -14.55 -23.69 23.49
N LYS A 275 -15.14 -22.66 24.10
CA LYS A 275 -16.02 -21.72 23.41
C LYS A 275 -15.29 -21.00 22.24
N LEU A 276 -14.01 -20.68 22.39
CA LEU A 276 -13.21 -20.01 21.36
C LEU A 276 -12.80 -21.02 20.27
N ALA A 277 -12.44 -22.24 20.67
CA ALA A 277 -12.15 -23.34 19.77
C ALA A 277 -13.34 -23.66 18.85
N THR A 278 -14.55 -23.72 19.41
CA THR A 278 -15.78 -23.92 18.63
C THR A 278 -15.99 -22.81 17.60
N LYS A 279 -15.88 -21.54 18.01
CA LYS A 279 -16.00 -20.40 17.09
C LYS A 279 -15.00 -20.44 15.94
N LEU A 280 -13.73 -20.75 16.23
CA LEU A 280 -12.68 -20.87 15.21
C LEU A 280 -13.01 -21.98 14.21
N LYS A 281 -13.44 -23.15 14.68
CA LYS A 281 -13.82 -24.29 13.81
C LYS A 281 -15.03 -23.96 12.93
N GLU A 282 -16.09 -23.38 13.50
CA GLU A 282 -17.32 -23.02 12.78
C GLU A 282 -17.11 -21.94 11.72
N ASN A 283 -16.09 -21.07 11.90
CA ASN A 283 -15.80 -19.95 11.00
C ASN A 283 -14.52 -20.15 10.17
N LEU A 284 -14.01 -21.37 10.05
CA LEU A 284 -12.79 -21.65 9.29
C LEU A 284 -12.86 -21.13 7.84
N SER A 285 -14.01 -21.28 7.17
CA SER A 285 -14.19 -20.78 5.79
C SER A 285 -14.06 -19.27 5.69
N ASN A 286 -14.58 -18.53 6.69
CA ASN A 286 -14.42 -17.07 6.74
C ASN A 286 -12.96 -16.68 6.96
N VAL A 287 -12.23 -17.41 7.82
CA VAL A 287 -10.79 -17.15 8.06
C VAL A 287 -9.98 -17.40 6.80
N ILE A 288 -10.25 -18.50 6.07
CA ILE A 288 -9.60 -18.80 4.79
C ILE A 288 -9.90 -17.70 3.78
N LEU A 289 -11.15 -17.30 3.62
CA LEU A 289 -11.53 -16.23 2.69
C LEU A 289 -10.86 -14.90 3.05
N SER A 290 -10.92 -14.52 4.33
CA SER A 290 -10.29 -13.30 4.83
C SER A 290 -8.77 -13.30 4.59
N TYR A 291 -8.10 -14.43 4.87
CA TYR A 291 -6.67 -14.60 4.57
C TYR A 291 -6.38 -14.39 3.08
N ARG A 292 -7.16 -15.02 2.19
CA ARG A 292 -7.02 -14.91 0.73
C ARG A 292 -7.19 -13.48 0.24
N LEU A 293 -8.20 -12.75 0.76
CA LEU A 293 -8.50 -11.39 0.33
C LEU A 293 -7.48 -10.36 0.84
N SER A 294 -6.95 -10.55 2.06
CA SER A 294 -5.98 -9.63 2.67
C SER A 294 -4.53 -9.93 2.27
N LYS A 295 -4.26 -11.07 1.65
CA LYS A 295 -2.92 -11.42 1.20
C LYS A 295 -2.50 -10.54 0.02
N LEU A 296 -1.32 -9.92 0.14
CA LEU A 296 -0.71 -9.17 -0.95
C LEU A 296 -0.17 -10.11 -2.03
N ALA A 297 -0.34 -9.71 -3.29
CA ALA A 297 0.28 -10.36 -4.44
C ALA A 297 1.57 -9.61 -4.84
N PHE A 298 2.43 -10.30 -5.58
CA PHE A 298 3.73 -9.76 -5.99
C PHE A 298 3.90 -9.89 -7.51
N PRO A 299 3.08 -9.19 -8.33
CA PRO A 299 3.21 -9.26 -9.77
C PRO A 299 4.56 -8.71 -10.24
N LYS A 300 4.98 -9.12 -11.45
CA LYS A 300 6.19 -8.53 -12.05
C LYS A 300 5.98 -7.05 -12.30
N VAL A 301 6.88 -6.22 -11.78
CA VAL A 301 6.89 -4.76 -11.95
C VAL A 301 8.22 -4.30 -12.55
N ASP A 302 8.17 -3.18 -13.28
CA ASP A 302 9.34 -2.46 -13.76
C ASP A 302 9.41 -1.11 -13.02
N ILE A 303 10.57 -0.84 -12.39
CA ILE A 303 10.84 0.39 -11.64
C ILE A 303 11.88 1.23 -12.40
N SER A 304 12.18 0.87 -13.65
CA SER A 304 13.02 1.68 -14.53
C SER A 304 12.24 2.92 -14.95
N GLY A 305 12.55 4.06 -14.37
CA GLY A 305 11.89 5.32 -14.69
C GLY A 305 12.64 6.51 -14.12
N GLU A 306 12.12 7.68 -14.42
CA GLU A 306 12.65 8.94 -13.92
C GLU A 306 11.98 9.33 -12.60
N ASN A 307 12.64 10.21 -11.86
CA ASN A 307 12.02 10.85 -10.70
C ASN A 307 10.93 11.84 -11.15
N TRP A 308 10.10 12.28 -10.23
CA TRP A 308 9.05 13.24 -10.51
C TRP A 308 9.64 14.65 -10.73
N HIS A 309 9.41 15.19 -11.92
CA HIS A 309 9.91 16.49 -12.39
C HIS A 309 8.77 17.47 -12.59
N LEU A 310 8.29 18.07 -11.50
CA LEU A 310 7.11 18.97 -11.54
C LEU A 310 7.29 20.19 -12.45
N GLU A 311 8.55 20.60 -12.68
CA GLU A 311 8.90 21.67 -13.62
C GLU A 311 8.47 21.39 -15.07
N LYS A 312 8.34 20.14 -15.47
CA LYS A 312 7.83 19.75 -16.80
C LYS A 312 6.33 20.08 -16.99
N ALA A 313 5.60 20.34 -15.90
CA ALA A 313 4.17 20.61 -15.91
C ALA A 313 3.83 22.10 -15.68
N VAL A 314 4.77 23.03 -15.92
CA VAL A 314 4.60 24.46 -15.63
C VAL A 314 3.38 25.07 -16.29
N ASP A 315 3.05 24.67 -17.54
CA ASP A 315 1.88 25.16 -18.26
C ASP A 315 0.57 24.75 -17.55
N LYS A 316 0.50 23.51 -17.05
CA LYS A 316 -0.62 23.04 -16.26
C LYS A 316 -0.73 23.76 -14.91
N LEU A 317 0.39 24.02 -14.25
CA LEU A 317 0.40 24.80 -13.01
C LEU A 317 -0.11 26.23 -13.24
N ASN A 318 0.19 26.85 -14.38
CA ASN A 318 -0.34 28.15 -14.77
C ASN A 318 -1.85 28.07 -15.08
N GLU A 319 -2.30 27.05 -15.85
CA GLU A 319 -3.73 26.80 -16.13
C GLU A 319 -4.56 26.66 -14.84
N TRP A 320 -3.99 25.97 -13.84
CA TRP A 320 -4.61 25.79 -12.52
C TRP A 320 -4.43 26.99 -11.59
N GLU A 321 -3.67 28.00 -11.99
CA GLU A 321 -3.37 29.22 -11.19
C GLU A 321 -2.59 28.92 -9.89
N PHE A 322 -1.76 27.90 -9.87
CA PHE A 322 -0.96 27.49 -8.69
C PHE A 322 0.31 28.34 -8.51
N LYS A 323 0.10 29.67 -8.41
CA LYS A 323 1.19 30.67 -8.32
C LYS A 323 2.20 30.39 -7.18
N SER A 324 1.73 29.89 -6.03
CA SER A 324 2.60 29.55 -4.90
C SER A 324 3.54 28.38 -5.23
N ILE A 325 3.04 27.36 -5.91
CA ILE A 325 3.82 26.20 -6.32
C ILE A 325 4.86 26.61 -7.36
N ILE A 326 4.46 27.42 -8.36
CA ILE A 326 5.38 27.94 -9.40
C ILE A 326 6.51 28.77 -8.78
N LYS A 327 6.18 29.60 -7.78
CA LYS A 327 7.18 30.40 -7.06
C LYS A 327 8.16 29.52 -6.27
N GLU A 328 7.68 28.47 -5.61
CA GLU A 328 8.52 27.54 -4.85
C GLU A 328 9.49 26.75 -5.77
N LEU A 329 9.09 26.46 -6.99
CA LEU A 329 9.93 25.81 -8.00
C LEU A 329 10.98 26.75 -8.62
N ASN A 330 11.02 28.06 -8.25
CA ASN A 330 11.84 29.09 -8.85
C ASN A 330 11.68 29.21 -10.40
N LEU A 331 10.52 28.83 -10.92
CA LEU A 331 10.18 28.89 -12.35
C LEU A 331 9.73 30.29 -12.79
N ASN A 332 10.02 31.32 -12.01
CA ASN A 332 9.63 32.72 -12.24
C ASN A 332 10.51 33.41 -13.30
N SER A 333 10.75 32.80 -14.47
CA SER A 333 11.23 33.57 -15.62
C SER A 333 11.12 32.79 -16.92
N ILE A 334 9.91 32.70 -17.47
CA ILE A 334 9.82 32.81 -18.92
C ILE A 334 9.82 34.31 -19.19
N PRO A 335 10.77 34.90 -19.95
CA PRO A 335 10.71 36.30 -20.35
C PRO A 335 9.40 36.45 -21.13
N GLU A 336 8.57 37.42 -20.72
CA GLU A 336 7.51 37.93 -21.62
C GLU A 336 8.20 38.28 -22.93
N ASP A 337 7.76 37.66 -24.02
CA ASP A 337 8.26 37.91 -25.37
C ASP A 337 7.93 39.35 -25.72
N THR A 338 8.90 40.25 -25.45
CA THR A 338 8.85 41.64 -25.81
C THR A 338 9.16 41.77 -27.31
N ASN A 339 8.30 41.21 -28.16
CA ASN A 339 8.23 41.55 -29.57
C ASN A 339 7.02 42.49 -29.83
N GLN A 340 7.03 43.63 -29.19
CA GLN A 340 6.39 44.79 -29.77
C GLN A 340 7.43 45.48 -30.70
N THR A 341 7.44 45.03 -31.94
CA THR A 341 8.03 45.77 -33.03
C THR A 341 7.26 47.06 -33.23
N THR A 342 7.76 48.15 -32.71
CA THR A 342 7.29 49.51 -33.08
C THR A 342 7.59 49.71 -34.53
N ILE A 343 6.59 49.68 -35.36
CA ILE A 343 6.68 50.16 -36.77
C ILE A 343 6.36 51.64 -36.74
N PHE A 344 7.36 52.47 -37.14
CA PHE A 344 7.18 53.84 -37.56
C PHE A 344 6.58 53.90 -38.95
#